data_c0e0199f552d7acadf4ed7ecf896de8b
#
_entry.id   c0e0199f552d7acadf4ed7ecf896de8b
#
_cell.length_a   1.000
_cell.length_b   1.000
_cell.length_c   1.000
_cell.angle_alpha   90.00
_cell.angle_beta   90.00
_cell.angle_gamma   90.00
#
_symmetry.space_group_name_H-M   'P 1'
#
loop_
_entity.id
_entity.type
_entity.pdbx_description
1 polymer ?
#
loop_
_entity_poly.entity_id
_entity_poly.type
_entity_poly.pdbx_seq_one_letter_code
_entity_poly.pdbx_strand_id
1 'polypeptide(L)'
;MANKKSSKAKETPCSHCSSLVGEMIEINRKGLLLLVFTVIATLETALAVTKITDSNFHSAIATCLGTNPVDGLCSSSEYGSMPDWDVSLVTDMSGGSWSAGGDWKGFGNKTTFNGDIGRWNTAQVTDMSYMFTAAYAFNQDIGSWNTEKVTDMNSMFDSASAFNQDIGSWNTAQVTNMRTMFSSASAFNQDIGSW
;
A
#
# COMPACT_ATOMS: atom_id res chain seq x y z
N MET A 1 -41.66 -25.83 -8.03
CA MET A 1 -40.36 -26.37 -8.50
C MET A 1 -39.75 -25.33 -9.42
N ALA A 2 -38.80 -24.52 -8.94
CA ALA A 2 -38.12 -23.50 -9.70
C ALA A 2 -36.60 -23.77 -9.63
N ASN A 3 -36.00 -24.06 -10.78
CA ASN A 3 -34.63 -24.49 -10.96
C ASN A 3 -33.72 -23.28 -11.00
N LYS A 4 -32.85 -23.13 -10.00
CA LYS A 4 -31.90 -22.03 -9.88
C LYS A 4 -30.63 -22.39 -10.65
N LYS A 5 -30.46 -21.87 -11.88
CA LYS A 5 -29.22 -21.99 -12.66
C LYS A 5 -28.13 -21.12 -12.03
N SER A 6 -27.09 -21.79 -11.54
CA SER A 6 -25.83 -21.17 -11.13
C SER A 6 -25.08 -20.63 -12.36
N SER A 7 -24.86 -19.33 -12.42
CA SER A 7 -24.01 -18.68 -13.41
C SER A 7 -22.54 -18.81 -12.97
N LYS A 8 -21.76 -19.69 -13.62
CA LYS A 8 -20.30 -19.69 -13.53
C LYS A 8 -19.75 -18.47 -14.27
N ALA A 9 -19.09 -17.60 -13.56
CA ALA A 9 -18.27 -16.54 -14.14
C ALA A 9 -17.14 -17.20 -14.97
N LYS A 10 -17.03 -16.80 -16.23
CA LYS A 10 -15.90 -17.15 -17.11
C LYS A 10 -14.69 -16.33 -16.69
N GLU A 11 -13.70 -16.99 -16.12
CA GLU A 11 -12.35 -16.43 -15.98
C GLU A 11 -11.76 -16.27 -17.40
N THR A 12 -11.42 -15.05 -17.77
CA THR A 12 -10.69 -14.74 -18.99
C THR A 12 -9.22 -15.08 -18.75
N PRO A 13 -8.60 -15.94 -19.57
CA PRO A 13 -7.18 -16.26 -19.43
C PRO A 13 -6.31 -15.03 -19.75
N CYS A 14 -5.32 -14.76 -18.93
CA CYS A 14 -4.30 -13.75 -19.12
C CYS A 14 -3.61 -13.94 -20.49
N SER A 15 -3.70 -12.95 -21.38
CA SER A 15 -3.18 -13.02 -22.76
C SER A 15 -1.65 -13.11 -22.86
N HIS A 16 -0.94 -12.98 -21.74
CA HIS A 16 0.53 -13.09 -21.66
C HIS A 16 1.03 -14.46 -21.19
N CYS A 17 0.14 -15.35 -20.71
CA CYS A 17 0.55 -16.69 -20.29
C CYS A 17 0.75 -17.68 -21.45
N SER A 18 0.32 -17.33 -22.68
CA SER A 18 0.36 -18.25 -23.83
C SER A 18 1.70 -18.29 -24.57
N SER A 19 2.65 -17.42 -24.26
CA SER A 19 3.94 -17.34 -24.97
C SER A 19 5.00 -18.31 -24.50
N LEU A 20 4.83 -19.01 -23.37
CA LEU A 20 5.85 -19.88 -22.78
C LEU A 20 5.60 -21.39 -23.00
N VAL A 21 4.55 -21.78 -23.71
CA VAL A 21 4.22 -23.22 -23.94
C VAL A 21 4.69 -23.73 -25.31
N GLY A 22 5.34 -22.91 -26.12
CA GLY A 22 5.62 -23.19 -27.55
C GLY A 22 6.90 -23.94 -27.90
N GLU A 23 7.79 -24.24 -26.97
CA GLU A 23 9.04 -24.98 -27.28
C GLU A 23 9.23 -26.21 -26.40
N MET A 24 8.37 -27.20 -26.53
CA MET A 24 8.67 -28.57 -26.10
C MET A 24 9.22 -29.36 -27.29
N ILE A 25 10.52 -29.24 -27.54
CA ILE A 25 11.26 -30.10 -28.49
C ILE A 25 12.09 -31.08 -27.66
N GLU A 26 11.92 -32.38 -27.96
CA GLU A 26 12.66 -33.58 -27.55
C GLU A 26 13.87 -33.38 -26.62
N ILE A 27 13.71 -33.66 -25.32
CA ILE A 27 14.81 -33.66 -24.36
C ILE A 27 14.92 -35.05 -23.74
N ASN A 28 16.10 -35.63 -23.84
CA ASN A 28 16.40 -36.91 -23.21
C ASN A 28 16.31 -36.78 -21.65
N ARG A 29 16.03 -37.85 -20.93
CA ARG A 29 15.70 -37.88 -19.49
C ARG A 29 16.64 -37.08 -18.57
N LYS A 30 17.90 -36.86 -18.93
CA LYS A 30 18.86 -36.05 -18.12
C LYS A 30 18.74 -34.54 -18.38
N GLY A 31 18.38 -34.15 -19.61
CA GLY A 31 18.16 -32.76 -19.95
C GLY A 31 16.85 -32.22 -19.38
N LEU A 32 15.81 -33.05 -19.26
CA LEU A 32 14.52 -32.69 -18.67
C LEU A 32 14.66 -32.26 -17.20
N LEU A 33 15.50 -32.98 -16.42
CA LEU A 33 15.72 -32.65 -15.02
C LEU A 33 16.38 -31.27 -14.85
N LEU A 34 17.36 -30.93 -15.70
CA LEU A 34 18.06 -29.64 -15.63
C LEU A 34 17.15 -28.48 -16.04
N LEU A 35 16.29 -28.66 -17.07
CA LEU A 35 15.32 -27.66 -17.51
C LEU A 35 14.22 -27.41 -16.47
N VAL A 36 13.75 -28.47 -15.80
CA VAL A 36 12.76 -28.33 -14.72
C VAL A 36 13.35 -27.53 -13.56
N PHE A 37 14.61 -27.78 -13.18
CA PHE A 37 15.27 -26.98 -12.12
C PHE A 37 15.50 -25.52 -12.54
N THR A 38 15.87 -25.25 -13.79
CA THR A 38 16.04 -23.86 -14.26
C THR A 38 14.72 -23.12 -14.37
N VAL A 39 13.64 -23.77 -14.86
CA VAL A 39 12.30 -23.16 -14.93
C VAL A 39 11.72 -22.93 -13.54
N ILE A 40 11.91 -23.85 -12.58
CA ILE A 40 11.47 -23.63 -11.19
C ILE A 40 12.26 -22.49 -10.55
N ALA A 41 13.60 -22.45 -10.73
CA ALA A 41 14.42 -21.36 -10.18
C ALA A 41 14.05 -19.98 -10.80
N THR A 42 13.72 -19.93 -12.09
CA THR A 42 13.27 -18.67 -12.74
C THR A 42 11.85 -18.30 -12.35
N LEU A 43 10.98 -19.28 -12.06
CA LEU A 43 9.62 -19.02 -11.55
C LEU A 43 9.67 -18.49 -10.11
N GLU A 44 10.54 -19.03 -9.27
CA GLU A 44 10.72 -18.54 -7.88
C GLU A 44 11.31 -17.12 -7.85
N THR A 45 12.20 -16.77 -8.77
CA THR A 45 12.73 -15.40 -8.88
C THR A 45 11.70 -14.40 -9.45
N ALA A 46 10.75 -14.86 -10.26
CA ALA A 46 9.69 -14.01 -10.83
C ALA A 46 8.56 -13.70 -9.82
N LEU A 47 8.51 -14.39 -8.66
CA LEU A 47 7.51 -14.21 -7.62
C LEU A 47 8.05 -13.54 -6.35
N ALA A 48 9.34 -13.22 -6.30
CA ALA A 48 9.92 -12.53 -5.14
C ALA A 48 9.57 -11.04 -5.20
N VAL A 49 8.49 -10.65 -4.51
CA VAL A 49 8.16 -9.25 -4.28
C VAL A 49 9.22 -8.61 -3.40
N THR A 50 9.74 -7.44 -3.78
CA THR A 50 10.72 -6.70 -2.99
C THR A 50 10.09 -6.26 -1.67
N LYS A 51 10.72 -6.61 -0.53
CA LYS A 51 10.24 -6.22 0.79
C LYS A 51 10.25 -4.71 0.95
N ILE A 52 9.23 -4.20 1.62
CA ILE A 52 9.14 -2.78 1.97
C ILE A 52 9.88 -2.53 3.30
N THR A 53 10.74 -1.54 3.30
CA THR A 53 11.53 -1.07 4.46
C THR A 53 11.63 0.45 4.42
N ASP A 54 12.16 1.10 5.46
CA ASP A 54 12.35 2.55 5.45
C ASP A 54 13.17 3.05 4.24
N SER A 55 14.13 2.23 3.77
CA SER A 55 15.00 2.63 2.66
C SER A 55 14.28 2.72 1.31
N ASN A 56 13.16 2.02 1.13
CA ASN A 56 12.44 1.97 -0.16
C ASN A 56 10.94 2.31 -0.07
N PHE A 57 10.37 2.52 1.12
CA PHE A 57 8.95 2.80 1.29
C PHE A 57 8.44 3.95 0.41
N HIS A 58 9.12 5.09 0.46
CA HIS A 58 8.72 6.26 -0.31
C HIS A 58 8.91 6.09 -1.82
N SER A 59 9.99 5.43 -2.25
CA SER A 59 10.21 5.13 -3.67
C SER A 59 9.25 4.09 -4.21
N ALA A 60 8.87 3.10 -3.39
CA ALA A 60 7.84 2.12 -3.73
C ALA A 60 6.48 2.79 -3.97
N ILE A 61 6.06 3.71 -3.07
CA ILE A 61 4.85 4.51 -3.25
C ILE A 61 4.93 5.33 -4.55
N ALA A 62 6.05 6.04 -4.79
CA ALA A 62 6.22 6.86 -5.98
C ALA A 62 6.15 6.03 -7.26
N THR A 63 6.78 4.86 -7.28
CA THR A 63 6.74 3.92 -8.42
C THR A 63 5.31 3.42 -8.67
N CYS A 64 4.62 2.99 -7.62
CA CYS A 64 3.25 2.48 -7.72
C CYS A 64 2.28 3.57 -8.18
N LEU A 65 2.26 4.73 -7.51
CA LEU A 65 1.34 5.82 -7.83
C LEU A 65 1.70 6.54 -9.13
N GLY A 66 2.89 6.34 -9.67
CA GLY A 66 3.27 6.79 -11.02
C GLY A 66 2.44 6.11 -12.12
N THR A 67 1.96 4.88 -11.89
CA THR A 67 1.14 4.10 -12.82
C THR A 67 -0.32 4.00 -12.38
N ASN A 68 -0.57 3.87 -11.07
CA ASN A 68 -1.90 3.69 -10.46
C ASN A 68 -2.15 4.74 -9.36
N PRO A 69 -2.36 6.02 -9.71
CA PRO A 69 -2.38 7.13 -8.75
C PRO A 69 -3.59 7.15 -7.82
N VAL A 70 -4.67 6.41 -8.14
CA VAL A 70 -5.93 6.44 -7.40
C VAL A 70 -6.01 5.33 -6.36
N ASP A 71 -5.73 4.10 -6.75
CA ASP A 71 -6.01 2.90 -5.95
C ASP A 71 -4.75 2.13 -5.52
N GLY A 72 -3.58 2.43 -6.13
CA GLY A 72 -2.34 1.72 -5.83
C GLY A 72 -2.31 0.26 -6.30
N LEU A 73 -3.20 -0.17 -7.22
CA LEU A 73 -3.25 -1.53 -7.74
C LEU A 73 -2.16 -1.77 -8.81
N CYS A 74 -0.90 -1.56 -8.44
CA CYS A 74 0.29 -1.62 -9.28
C CYS A 74 0.92 -3.02 -9.33
N SER A 75 0.14 -4.06 -9.60
CA SER A 75 0.56 -5.47 -9.55
C SER A 75 1.77 -5.82 -10.43
N SER A 76 2.08 -5.00 -11.43
CA SER A 76 3.27 -5.16 -12.30
C SER A 76 4.54 -4.51 -11.75
N SER A 77 4.45 -3.78 -10.61
CA SER A 77 5.63 -3.20 -9.96
C SER A 77 6.46 -4.30 -9.26
N GLU A 78 7.75 -4.04 -9.03
CA GLU A 78 8.61 -4.93 -8.24
C GLU A 78 8.13 -5.13 -6.80
N TYR A 79 7.26 -4.26 -6.30
CA TYR A 79 6.69 -4.28 -4.96
C TYR A 79 5.31 -4.95 -4.91
N GLY A 80 4.72 -5.32 -6.06
CA GLY A 80 3.36 -5.83 -6.15
C GLY A 80 2.29 -4.79 -5.86
N SER A 81 1.06 -5.24 -5.66
CA SER A 81 -0.10 -4.38 -5.35
C SER A 81 0.01 -3.77 -3.96
N MET A 82 -0.18 -2.45 -3.83
CA MET A 82 0.00 -1.71 -2.57
C MET A 82 -0.84 -2.24 -1.40
N PRO A 83 -2.12 -2.65 -1.58
CA PRO A 83 -2.90 -3.27 -0.50
C PRO A 83 -2.26 -4.52 0.11
N ASP A 84 -1.40 -5.22 -0.62
CA ASP A 84 -0.77 -6.48 -0.21
C ASP A 84 0.67 -6.30 0.29
N TRP A 85 1.16 -5.06 0.39
CA TRP A 85 2.52 -4.81 0.85
C TRP A 85 2.74 -5.25 2.31
N ASP A 86 3.84 -5.96 2.54
CA ASP A 86 4.35 -6.20 3.89
C ASP A 86 5.20 -4.99 4.33
N VAL A 87 4.58 -4.13 5.13
CA VAL A 87 5.21 -2.93 5.71
C VAL A 87 5.67 -3.14 7.15
N SER A 88 5.70 -4.39 7.63
CA SER A 88 6.02 -4.72 9.03
C SER A 88 7.42 -4.31 9.49
N LEU A 89 8.30 -3.96 8.56
CA LEU A 89 9.65 -3.45 8.83
C LEU A 89 9.77 -1.93 8.71
N VAL A 90 8.68 -1.23 8.37
CA VAL A 90 8.69 0.23 8.21
C VAL A 90 8.51 0.90 9.56
N THR A 91 9.39 1.84 9.88
CA THR A 91 9.34 2.65 11.09
C THR A 91 9.03 4.11 10.81
N ASP A 92 9.33 4.59 9.60
CA ASP A 92 9.10 5.96 9.12
C ASP A 92 8.14 5.96 7.92
N MET A 93 6.91 6.42 8.14
CA MET A 93 5.87 6.62 7.12
C MET A 93 5.63 8.12 6.84
N SER A 94 6.53 9.00 7.27
CA SER A 94 6.35 10.44 7.13
C SER A 94 6.18 10.89 5.67
N GLY A 95 5.32 11.88 5.43
CA GLY A 95 5.00 12.38 4.09
C GLY A 95 5.94 13.47 3.55
N GLY A 96 7.06 13.72 4.23
CA GLY A 96 7.96 14.85 3.91
C GLY A 96 7.52 16.14 4.58
N SER A 97 8.10 17.27 4.19
CA SER A 97 7.87 18.56 4.84
C SER A 97 7.30 19.59 3.88
N TRP A 98 6.42 20.46 4.38
CA TRP A 98 5.94 21.67 3.70
C TRP A 98 7.03 22.77 3.54
N SER A 99 8.30 22.43 3.49
CA SER A 99 9.34 23.44 3.26
C SER A 99 9.30 23.97 1.82
N ALA A 100 9.76 25.20 1.63
CA ALA A 100 9.76 25.89 0.33
C ALA A 100 10.49 25.07 -0.74
N GLY A 101 9.72 24.37 -1.59
CA GLY A 101 10.20 23.45 -2.62
C GLY A 101 9.49 22.11 -2.65
N GLY A 102 8.75 21.76 -1.57
CA GLY A 102 7.83 20.64 -1.52
C GLY A 102 8.49 19.29 -1.77
N ASP A 103 9.39 18.85 -0.91
CA ASP A 103 9.94 17.49 -0.96
C ASP A 103 8.90 16.51 -0.39
N TRP A 104 7.78 16.37 -1.10
CA TRP A 104 6.72 15.45 -0.74
C TRP A 104 7.15 14.01 -0.95
N LYS A 105 7.02 13.22 0.10
CA LYS A 105 7.29 11.78 0.10
C LYS A 105 6.02 11.01 0.36
N GLY A 106 6.03 9.73 0.05
CA GLY A 106 4.89 8.87 0.34
C GLY A 106 3.58 9.37 -0.27
N PHE A 107 2.55 9.50 0.55
CA PHE A 107 1.22 9.94 0.14
C PHE A 107 1.02 11.46 0.22
N GLY A 108 1.98 12.21 0.76
CA GLY A 108 1.90 13.67 0.79
C GLY A 108 1.65 14.23 -0.62
N ASN A 109 0.67 15.14 -0.74
CA ASN A 109 0.23 15.75 -2.01
C ASN A 109 -0.24 14.75 -3.09
N LYS A 110 -0.62 13.51 -2.73
CA LYS A 110 -1.28 12.56 -3.65
C LYS A 110 -2.78 12.82 -3.66
N THR A 111 -3.18 13.87 -4.38
CA THR A 111 -4.51 14.49 -4.30
C THR A 111 -5.67 13.58 -4.69
N THR A 112 -5.42 12.53 -5.48
CA THR A 112 -6.41 11.58 -5.98
C THR A 112 -6.32 10.20 -5.32
N PHE A 113 -5.30 9.97 -4.49
CA PHE A 113 -5.09 8.67 -3.87
C PHE A 113 -6.21 8.32 -2.88
N ASN A 114 -6.81 7.14 -3.07
CA ASN A 114 -7.79 6.56 -2.16
C ASN A 114 -7.71 5.02 -2.17
N GLY A 115 -6.49 4.46 -2.21
CA GLY A 115 -6.25 3.02 -2.21
C GLY A 115 -6.44 2.39 -0.83
N ASP A 116 -6.90 1.14 -0.80
CA ASP A 116 -7.03 0.36 0.42
C ASP A 116 -5.65 -0.03 0.99
N ILE A 117 -5.31 0.55 2.12
CA ILE A 117 -4.10 0.28 2.90
C ILE A 117 -4.42 -0.09 4.35
N GLY A 118 -5.69 -0.37 4.63
CA GLY A 118 -6.17 -0.66 6.00
C GLY A 118 -5.56 -1.92 6.61
N ARG A 119 -5.10 -2.88 5.78
CA ARG A 119 -4.49 -4.14 6.26
C ARG A 119 -3.00 -4.06 6.57
N TRP A 120 -2.37 -2.91 6.41
CA TRP A 120 -0.96 -2.74 6.68
C TRP A 120 -0.61 -2.98 8.15
N ASN A 121 0.47 -3.72 8.41
CA ASN A 121 1.00 -3.91 9.74
C ASN A 121 1.90 -2.73 10.15
N THR A 122 1.33 -1.78 10.90
CA THR A 122 1.99 -0.55 11.33
C THR A 122 2.65 -0.64 12.71
N ALA A 123 2.76 -1.85 13.30
CA ALA A 123 3.20 -2.05 14.68
C ALA A 123 4.65 -1.59 14.98
N GLN A 124 5.46 -1.28 13.97
CA GLN A 124 6.80 -0.73 14.14
C GLN A 124 6.90 0.77 13.82
N VAL A 125 5.83 1.39 13.32
CA VAL A 125 5.86 2.79 12.89
C VAL A 125 5.97 3.72 14.08
N THR A 126 6.90 4.67 14.00
CA THR A 126 7.16 5.70 15.02
C THR A 126 6.86 7.11 14.52
N ASP A 127 6.90 7.34 13.20
CA ASP A 127 6.66 8.64 12.57
C ASP A 127 5.61 8.51 11.45
N MET A 128 4.50 9.22 11.60
CA MET A 128 3.41 9.36 10.62
C MET A 128 3.19 10.84 10.22
N SER A 129 4.16 11.71 10.54
CA SER A 129 4.02 13.14 10.26
C SER A 129 3.84 13.40 8.77
N TYR A 130 2.94 14.31 8.40
CA TYR A 130 2.62 14.70 7.02
C TYR A 130 2.16 13.57 6.08
N MET A 131 1.91 12.34 6.57
CA MET A 131 1.69 11.15 5.74
C MET A 131 0.62 11.35 4.66
N PHE A 132 -0.50 11.99 4.99
CA PHE A 132 -1.62 12.26 4.08
C PHE A 132 -1.88 13.76 3.88
N THR A 133 -0.88 14.61 4.13
CA THR A 133 -1.05 16.05 3.89
C THR A 133 -1.43 16.32 2.44
N ALA A 134 -2.50 17.09 2.23
CA ALA A 134 -3.08 17.39 0.92
C ALA A 134 -3.47 16.16 0.08
N ALA A 135 -3.70 15.02 0.70
CA ALA A 135 -4.30 13.84 0.07
C ALA A 135 -5.85 14.02 0.05
N TYR A 136 -6.34 14.92 -0.79
CA TYR A 136 -7.71 15.42 -0.76
C TYR A 136 -8.80 14.35 -0.90
N ALA A 137 -8.51 13.25 -1.64
CA ALA A 137 -9.46 12.16 -1.88
C ALA A 137 -9.35 11.01 -0.87
N PHE A 138 -8.31 11.00 -0.02
CA PHE A 138 -8.07 9.87 0.87
C PHE A 138 -9.15 9.75 1.94
N ASN A 139 -9.84 8.59 1.97
CA ASN A 139 -10.87 8.27 2.95
C ASN A 139 -10.99 6.74 3.16
N GLN A 140 -9.88 6.01 3.23
CA GLN A 140 -9.89 4.57 3.49
C GLN A 140 -9.87 4.28 4.99
N ASP A 141 -10.48 3.15 5.37
CA ASP A 141 -10.48 2.67 6.75
C ASP A 141 -9.07 2.25 7.18
N ILE A 142 -8.53 2.99 8.13
CA ILE A 142 -7.24 2.77 8.78
C ILE A 142 -7.37 2.65 10.31
N GLY A 143 -8.59 2.46 10.80
CA GLY A 143 -8.87 2.32 12.23
C GLY A 143 -8.18 1.13 12.89
N SER A 144 -7.85 0.09 12.11
CA SER A 144 -7.14 -1.10 12.58
C SER A 144 -5.62 -0.92 12.75
N TRP A 145 -5.05 0.21 12.33
CA TRP A 145 -3.61 0.44 12.45
C TRP A 145 -3.15 0.47 13.91
N ASN A 146 -2.03 -0.20 14.18
CA ASN A 146 -1.38 -0.14 15.49
C ASN A 146 -0.52 1.12 15.59
N THR A 147 -0.93 2.05 16.46
CA THR A 147 -0.25 3.34 16.67
C THR A 147 0.53 3.40 18.00
N GLU A 148 0.65 2.28 18.72
CA GLU A 148 1.24 2.22 20.05
C GLU A 148 2.66 2.82 20.15
N LYS A 149 3.45 2.74 19.06
CA LYS A 149 4.82 3.27 19.01
C LYS A 149 4.94 4.63 18.35
N VAL A 150 3.85 5.18 17.81
CA VAL A 150 3.90 6.46 17.08
C VAL A 150 4.15 7.61 18.06
N THR A 151 5.14 8.42 17.72
CA THR A 151 5.54 9.59 18.52
C THR A 151 5.25 10.92 17.84
N ASP A 152 5.12 10.94 16.49
CA ASP A 152 4.82 12.13 15.71
C ASP A 152 3.69 11.89 14.71
N MET A 153 2.63 12.68 14.82
CA MET A 153 1.46 12.74 13.92
C MET A 153 1.23 14.17 13.41
N ASN A 154 2.28 15.03 13.45
CA ASN A 154 2.16 16.41 12.99
C ASN A 154 1.64 16.46 11.56
N SER A 155 0.62 17.28 11.32
CA SER A 155 0.02 17.51 9.99
C SER A 155 -0.38 16.23 9.23
N MET A 156 -0.60 15.09 9.90
CA MET A 156 -0.86 13.81 9.23
C MET A 156 -2.01 13.88 8.21
N PHE A 157 -3.08 14.58 8.55
CA PHE A 157 -4.27 14.78 7.70
C PHE A 157 -4.51 16.25 7.35
N ASP A 158 -3.48 17.10 7.42
CA ASP A 158 -3.64 18.50 7.03
C ASP A 158 -4.14 18.58 5.59
N SER A 159 -5.25 19.28 5.39
CA SER A 159 -5.92 19.43 4.09
C SER A 159 -6.44 18.11 3.45
N ALA A 160 -6.50 17.00 4.18
CA ALA A 160 -7.15 15.75 3.73
C ALA A 160 -8.68 15.92 3.79
N SER A 161 -9.24 16.68 2.86
CA SER A 161 -10.60 17.22 2.93
C SER A 161 -11.73 16.17 2.89
N ALA A 162 -11.47 14.95 2.37
CA ALA A 162 -12.44 13.85 2.35
C ALA A 162 -12.31 12.91 3.56
N PHE A 163 -11.22 12.98 4.33
CA PHE A 163 -10.96 12.03 5.39
C PHE A 163 -11.98 12.14 6.53
N ASN A 164 -12.69 11.04 6.81
CA ASN A 164 -13.66 10.94 7.90
C ASN A 164 -13.83 9.49 8.41
N GLN A 165 -12.74 8.72 8.54
CA GLN A 165 -12.79 7.36 9.08
C GLN A 165 -12.63 7.34 10.58
N ASP A 166 -13.23 6.32 11.23
CA ASP A 166 -13.12 6.11 12.67
C ASP A 166 -11.70 5.69 13.05
N ILE A 167 -11.03 6.54 13.81
CA ILE A 167 -9.68 6.34 14.35
C ILE A 167 -9.65 6.49 15.87
N GLY A 168 -10.82 6.47 16.51
CA GLY A 168 -10.96 6.63 17.96
C GLY A 168 -10.25 5.53 18.76
N SER A 169 -10.02 4.36 18.16
CA SER A 169 -9.28 3.24 18.78
C SER A 169 -7.75 3.39 18.80
N TRP A 170 -7.20 4.42 18.16
CA TRP A 170 -5.74 4.61 18.11
C TRP A 170 -5.16 4.88 19.48
N ASN A 171 -4.05 4.22 19.79
CA ASN A 171 -3.29 4.48 21.01
C ASN A 171 -2.34 5.67 20.80
N THR A 172 -2.66 6.79 21.44
CA THR A 172 -1.90 8.04 21.31
C THR A 172 -0.98 8.31 22.52
N ALA A 173 -0.86 7.36 23.44
CA ALA A 173 -0.13 7.55 24.70
C ALA A 173 1.37 7.92 24.52
N GLN A 174 1.98 7.56 23.40
CA GLN A 174 3.38 7.91 23.09
C GLN A 174 3.50 9.12 22.15
N VAL A 175 2.38 9.67 21.65
CA VAL A 175 2.43 10.78 20.70
C VAL A 175 2.78 12.08 21.42
N THR A 176 3.86 12.72 20.97
CA THR A 176 4.35 13.99 21.54
C THR A 176 4.04 15.18 20.66
N ASN A 177 3.62 14.97 19.41
CA ASN A 177 3.37 16.02 18.46
C ASN A 177 2.16 15.69 17.55
N MET A 178 1.06 16.41 17.71
CA MET A 178 -0.15 16.35 16.88
C MET A 178 -0.48 17.72 16.25
N ARG A 179 0.53 18.60 16.13
CA ARG A 179 0.29 19.96 15.64
C ARG A 179 -0.35 19.90 14.26
N THR A 180 -1.43 20.67 14.07
CA THR A 180 -2.13 20.81 12.78
C THR A 180 -2.62 19.50 12.14
N MET A 181 -2.75 18.41 12.94
CA MET A 181 -3.06 17.06 12.42
C MET A 181 -4.29 17.03 11.50
N PHE A 182 -5.34 17.81 11.82
CA PHE A 182 -6.58 17.91 11.07
C PHE A 182 -6.84 19.31 10.51
N SER A 183 -5.80 20.15 10.37
CA SER A 183 -5.95 21.47 9.75
C SER A 183 -6.59 21.31 8.37
N SER A 184 -7.68 22.06 8.11
CA SER A 184 -8.41 21.99 6.84
C SER A 184 -8.94 20.60 6.41
N ALA A 185 -8.98 19.60 7.31
CA ALA A 185 -9.64 18.31 7.09
C ALA A 185 -11.16 18.47 7.27
N SER A 186 -11.83 19.09 6.32
CA SER A 186 -13.18 19.66 6.46
C SER A 186 -14.29 18.62 6.67
N ALA A 187 -14.07 17.35 6.27
CA ALA A 187 -15.04 16.28 6.48
C ALA A 187 -14.88 15.59 7.84
N PHE A 188 -13.72 15.74 8.52
CA PHE A 188 -13.43 15.00 9.72
C PHE A 188 -14.35 15.36 10.88
N ASN A 189 -15.12 14.38 11.35
CA ASN A 189 -16.07 14.52 12.45
C ASN A 189 -16.22 13.22 13.26
N GLN A 190 -15.11 12.53 13.59
CA GLN A 190 -15.13 11.31 14.38
C GLN A 190 -14.82 11.59 15.84
N ASP A 191 -15.28 10.66 16.72
CA ASP A 191 -14.99 10.75 18.15
C ASP A 191 -13.55 10.32 18.45
N ILE A 192 -12.76 11.22 18.98
CA ILE A 192 -11.38 11.02 19.43
C ILE A 192 -11.22 11.33 20.92
N GLY A 193 -12.32 11.31 21.67
CA GLY A 193 -12.32 11.67 23.10
C GLY A 193 -11.53 10.70 23.99
N SER A 194 -11.07 9.55 23.45
CA SER A 194 -10.23 8.58 24.17
C SER A 194 -8.71 8.82 24.04
N TRP A 195 -8.27 9.80 23.29
CA TRP A 195 -6.86 10.11 23.00
C TRP A 195 -6.14 10.81 24.15
#